data_c83543cc3841eb64d96803740265f394
#
_entry.id   c83543cc3841eb64d96803740265f394
#
_cell.length_a   1.000
_cell.length_b   1.000
_cell.length_c   1.000
_cell.angle_alpha   90.00
_cell.angle_beta   90.00
_cell.angle_gamma   90.00
#
_symmetry.space_group_name_H-M   'P 1'
#
loop_
_entity.id
_entity.type
_entity.pdbx_description
1 polymer ?
#
loop_
_entity_poly.entity_id
_entity_poly.type
_entity_poly.pdbx_seq_one_letter_code
_entity_poly.pdbx_strand_id
1 'polypeptide(L)'
;VCNTLKSLFFTTLLAVTTLASANDDTAHGIAKYNEGAFHEARSLFLAQSENGDAYATFWLGVTQWETGERFEAGDTFLRAAEMGDPWAMYMLVPRDGNPCRYLGWPCDEAWKTKALAGWEALAEQGNAKAQFAITKVSQPWWEYIPFYRLFRYQELLEAGMEQNTYGAYYRYMRKFGGRHNEYKLNYMHRAAKKGYAPMISGIGYSEDSSVKGQEFAWLQKSLDTGFPTAAKSLCSAYQWGGEGFPIDIEKAFYYSVVNEVLNKGRDECKVFTQESVTDEYGLIVSDSEGRSIKRDLISKERQQELRKEAEAYAKTLTPNLFLDETTIELFVY
;
A
#
# COMPACT_ATOMS: atom_id res chain seq x y z
N VAL A 1 0.97 -59.74 -16.55
CA VAL A 1 1.79 -58.55 -16.17
C VAL A 1 1.31 -57.37 -16.99
N CYS A 2 0.13 -56.83 -16.69
CA CYS A 2 -0.32 -55.57 -17.32
C CYS A 2 -1.55 -54.94 -16.61
N ASN A 3 -1.54 -54.81 -15.27
CA ASN A 3 -2.66 -54.19 -14.54
C ASN A 3 -2.27 -53.32 -13.35
N THR A 4 -1.01 -52.91 -13.19
CA THR A 4 -0.56 -52.07 -12.05
C THR A 4 -0.15 -50.65 -12.42
N LEU A 5 -0.24 -50.22 -13.68
CA LEU A 5 0.15 -48.86 -14.12
C LEU A 5 -1.01 -47.87 -14.26
N LYS A 6 -2.25 -48.28 -14.09
CA LYS A 6 -3.41 -47.34 -14.21
C LYS A 6 -3.85 -46.67 -12.93
N SER A 7 -3.32 -47.06 -11.76
CA SER A 7 -3.75 -46.49 -10.47
C SER A 7 -2.92 -45.30 -9.98
N LEU A 8 -1.73 -45.06 -10.53
CA LEU A 8 -0.86 -43.97 -10.10
C LEU A 8 -1.13 -42.61 -10.81
N PHE A 9 -1.83 -42.60 -11.94
CA PHE A 9 -2.08 -41.38 -12.69
C PHE A 9 -3.31 -40.58 -12.22
N PHE A 10 -4.20 -41.20 -11.42
CA PHE A 10 -5.43 -40.52 -10.98
C PHE A 10 -5.30 -39.74 -9.68
N THR A 11 -4.30 -39.99 -8.86
CA THR A 11 -4.08 -39.30 -7.58
C THR A 11 -3.30 -38.00 -7.72
N THR A 12 -2.50 -37.82 -8.76
CA THR A 12 -1.74 -36.59 -8.99
C THR A 12 -2.57 -35.47 -9.63
N LEU A 13 -3.66 -35.77 -10.33
CA LEU A 13 -4.48 -34.78 -11.00
C LEU A 13 -5.42 -34.05 -10.02
N LEU A 14 -5.87 -34.69 -8.94
CA LEU A 14 -6.71 -34.02 -7.91
C LEU A 14 -5.93 -33.04 -7.04
N ALA A 15 -4.64 -33.30 -6.77
CA ALA A 15 -3.82 -32.41 -5.96
C ALA A 15 -3.47 -31.09 -6.69
N VAL A 16 -3.32 -31.13 -8.03
CA VAL A 16 -3.00 -29.95 -8.84
C VAL A 16 -4.21 -29.01 -8.96
N THR A 17 -5.41 -29.54 -9.04
CA THR A 17 -6.63 -28.69 -9.13
C THR A 17 -7.00 -28.03 -7.80
N THR A 18 -6.73 -28.65 -6.67
CA THR A 18 -6.98 -28.05 -5.35
C THR A 18 -5.96 -26.95 -5.01
N LEU A 19 -4.70 -27.11 -5.40
CA LEU A 19 -3.68 -26.06 -5.20
C LEU A 19 -3.92 -24.83 -6.08
N ALA A 20 -4.39 -25.00 -7.31
CA ALA A 20 -4.73 -23.87 -8.18
C ALA A 20 -5.95 -23.10 -7.66
N SER A 21 -6.96 -23.78 -7.11
CA SER A 21 -8.15 -23.16 -6.54
C SER A 21 -7.84 -22.38 -5.24
N ALA A 22 -7.04 -22.97 -4.34
CA ALA A 22 -6.64 -22.31 -3.09
C ALA A 22 -5.83 -21.02 -3.33
N ASN A 23 -4.94 -21.03 -4.33
CA ASN A 23 -4.14 -19.86 -4.68
C ASN A 23 -4.99 -18.72 -5.31
N ASP A 24 -6.07 -19.05 -6.01
CA ASP A 24 -7.00 -18.10 -6.63
C ASP A 24 -7.86 -17.40 -5.55
N ASP A 25 -8.33 -18.13 -4.55
CA ASP A 25 -9.10 -17.57 -3.42
C ASP A 25 -8.25 -16.66 -2.54
N THR A 26 -6.98 -16.99 -2.30
CA THR A 26 -6.05 -16.12 -1.55
C THR A 26 -5.75 -14.85 -2.34
N ALA A 27 -5.56 -14.94 -3.66
CA ALA A 27 -5.41 -13.77 -4.53
C ALA A 27 -6.67 -12.87 -4.51
N HIS A 28 -7.87 -13.48 -4.48
CA HIS A 28 -9.12 -12.73 -4.32
C HIS A 28 -9.19 -12.02 -2.97
N GLY A 29 -8.76 -12.67 -1.89
CA GLY A 29 -8.65 -12.06 -0.57
C GLY A 29 -7.72 -10.83 -0.57
N ILE A 30 -6.56 -10.91 -1.24
CA ILE A 30 -5.62 -9.78 -1.39
C ILE A 30 -6.26 -8.64 -2.20
N ALA A 31 -7.03 -8.95 -3.25
CA ALA A 31 -7.77 -7.93 -3.98
C ALA A 31 -8.78 -7.23 -3.07
N LYS A 32 -9.57 -7.97 -2.27
CA LYS A 32 -10.51 -7.40 -1.29
C LYS A 32 -9.80 -6.56 -0.22
N TYR A 33 -8.63 -6.98 0.24
CA TYR A 33 -7.80 -6.19 1.14
C TYR A 33 -7.42 -4.84 0.50
N ASN A 34 -6.98 -4.86 -0.75
CA ASN A 34 -6.64 -3.64 -1.50
C ASN A 34 -7.85 -2.75 -1.79
N GLU A 35 -9.05 -3.30 -1.91
CA GLU A 35 -10.31 -2.54 -1.96
C GLU A 35 -10.70 -1.91 -0.61
N GLY A 36 -9.93 -2.19 0.47
CA GLY A 36 -10.28 -1.81 1.84
C GLY A 36 -11.50 -2.56 2.38
N ALA A 37 -11.90 -3.65 1.75
CA ALA A 37 -12.99 -4.54 2.18
C ALA A 37 -12.45 -5.60 3.17
N PHE A 38 -11.86 -5.14 4.29
CA PHE A 38 -11.09 -5.98 5.21
C PHE A 38 -11.91 -7.11 5.84
N HIS A 39 -13.20 -6.92 6.11
CA HIS A 39 -14.04 -7.99 6.65
C HIS A 39 -14.25 -9.12 5.63
N GLU A 40 -14.42 -8.78 4.35
CA GLU A 40 -14.53 -9.76 3.26
C GLU A 40 -13.19 -10.46 3.07
N ALA A 41 -12.09 -9.71 2.99
CA ALA A 41 -10.75 -10.24 2.89
C ALA A 41 -10.43 -11.21 4.04
N ARG A 42 -10.78 -10.82 5.28
CA ARG A 42 -10.61 -11.66 6.48
C ARG A 42 -11.34 -12.98 6.36
N SER A 43 -12.58 -12.97 5.88
CA SER A 43 -13.39 -14.20 5.72
C SER A 43 -12.77 -15.15 4.69
N LEU A 44 -12.26 -14.61 3.57
CA LEU A 44 -11.57 -15.38 2.55
C LEU A 44 -10.26 -15.99 3.09
N PHE A 45 -9.43 -15.18 3.77
CA PHE A 45 -8.18 -15.66 4.34
C PHE A 45 -8.40 -16.68 5.45
N LEU A 46 -9.44 -16.51 6.29
CA LEU A 46 -9.77 -17.47 7.35
C LEU A 46 -10.11 -18.82 6.75
N ALA A 47 -10.96 -18.89 5.73
CA ALA A 47 -11.33 -20.14 5.06
C ALA A 47 -10.11 -20.86 4.48
N GLN A 48 -9.19 -20.12 3.83
CA GLN A 48 -7.97 -20.73 3.28
C GLN A 48 -6.97 -21.12 4.37
N SER A 49 -6.88 -20.36 5.47
CA SER A 49 -6.07 -20.67 6.65
C SER A 49 -6.52 -21.98 7.30
N GLU A 50 -7.83 -22.23 7.39
CA GLU A 50 -8.41 -23.48 7.90
C GLU A 50 -8.10 -24.69 6.99
N ASN A 51 -7.92 -24.44 5.69
CA ASN A 51 -7.48 -25.44 4.71
C ASN A 51 -5.96 -25.66 4.69
N GLY A 52 -5.20 -24.98 5.57
CA GLY A 52 -3.76 -25.16 5.70
C GLY A 52 -2.92 -24.32 4.75
N ASP A 53 -3.45 -23.23 4.16
CA ASP A 53 -2.68 -22.29 3.36
C ASP A 53 -1.90 -21.33 4.30
N ALA A 54 -0.58 -21.50 4.35
CA ALA A 54 0.31 -20.70 5.18
C ALA A 54 0.33 -19.22 4.75
N TYR A 55 0.28 -18.96 3.45
CA TYR A 55 0.29 -17.59 2.92
C TYR A 55 -1.04 -16.86 3.17
N ALA A 56 -2.17 -17.56 3.05
CA ALA A 56 -3.46 -17.00 3.46
C ALA A 56 -3.51 -16.73 4.98
N THR A 57 -2.88 -17.60 5.79
CA THR A 57 -2.76 -17.40 7.24
C THR A 57 -1.93 -16.17 7.57
N PHE A 58 -0.85 -15.89 6.82
CA PHE A 58 -0.10 -14.64 6.93
C PHE A 58 -1.00 -13.43 6.63
N TRP A 59 -1.74 -13.44 5.52
CA TRP A 59 -2.64 -12.34 5.15
C TRP A 59 -3.82 -12.18 6.13
N LEU A 60 -4.25 -13.26 6.77
CA LEU A 60 -5.21 -13.18 7.88
C LEU A 60 -4.64 -12.35 9.04
N GLY A 61 -3.40 -12.60 9.44
CA GLY A 61 -2.71 -11.82 10.47
C GLY A 61 -2.54 -10.34 10.09
N VAL A 62 -2.19 -10.06 8.82
CA VAL A 62 -2.12 -8.69 8.29
C VAL A 62 -3.48 -8.00 8.39
N THR A 63 -4.56 -8.70 8.04
CA THR A 63 -5.91 -8.14 8.07
C THR A 63 -6.40 -7.92 9.51
N GLN A 64 -6.06 -8.81 10.44
CA GLN A 64 -6.33 -8.63 11.88
C GLN A 64 -5.60 -7.40 12.43
N TRP A 65 -4.37 -7.15 12.00
CA TRP A 65 -3.64 -5.92 12.35
C TRP A 65 -4.40 -4.67 11.92
N GLU A 66 -4.87 -4.63 10.69
CA GLU A 66 -5.61 -3.49 10.13
C GLU A 66 -6.99 -3.29 10.78
N THR A 67 -7.65 -4.35 11.21
CA THR A 67 -8.97 -4.29 11.87
C THR A 67 -8.91 -4.07 13.38
N GLY A 68 -7.69 -3.93 13.94
CA GLY A 68 -7.48 -3.62 15.35
C GLY A 68 -7.35 -4.86 16.26
N GLU A 69 -7.46 -6.08 15.72
CA GLU A 69 -7.24 -7.35 16.45
C GLU A 69 -5.72 -7.62 16.54
N ARG A 70 -4.99 -6.65 17.12
CA ARG A 70 -3.52 -6.62 17.05
C ARG A 70 -2.82 -7.66 17.92
N PHE A 71 -3.46 -8.11 18.99
CA PHE A 71 -2.91 -9.19 19.83
C PHE A 71 -3.03 -10.52 19.11
N GLU A 72 -4.21 -10.81 18.56
CA GLU A 72 -4.52 -12.03 17.83
C GLU A 72 -3.67 -12.18 16.56
N ALA A 73 -3.30 -11.06 15.93
CA ALA A 73 -2.42 -11.05 14.77
C ALA A 73 -1.07 -11.75 15.06
N GLY A 74 -0.51 -11.57 16.27
CA GLY A 74 0.74 -12.21 16.67
C GLY A 74 0.66 -13.73 16.68
N ASP A 75 -0.41 -14.29 17.24
CA ASP A 75 -0.65 -15.73 17.28
C ASP A 75 -0.93 -16.30 15.88
N THR A 76 -1.62 -15.51 15.05
CA THR A 76 -1.88 -15.88 13.66
C THR A 76 -0.59 -15.89 12.84
N PHE A 77 0.31 -14.91 13.03
CA PHE A 77 1.64 -14.93 12.41
C PHE A 77 2.48 -16.10 12.90
N LEU A 78 2.41 -16.47 14.20
CA LEU A 78 3.12 -17.66 14.70
C LEU A 78 2.64 -18.92 13.98
N ARG A 79 1.33 -19.10 13.87
CA ARG A 79 0.76 -20.24 13.16
C ARG A 79 1.22 -20.29 11.70
N ALA A 80 1.18 -19.16 10.97
CA ALA A 80 1.64 -19.10 9.59
C ALA A 80 3.16 -19.38 9.46
N ALA A 81 3.96 -18.89 10.40
CA ALA A 81 5.40 -19.14 10.47
C ALA A 81 5.72 -20.62 10.73
N GLU A 82 4.99 -21.26 11.63
CA GLU A 82 5.11 -22.72 11.89
C GLU A 82 4.69 -23.57 10.68
N MET A 83 3.75 -23.08 9.85
CA MET A 83 3.37 -23.67 8.59
C MET A 83 4.38 -23.43 7.47
N GLY A 84 5.41 -22.60 7.70
CA GLY A 84 6.51 -22.39 6.77
C GLY A 84 6.46 -21.08 5.97
N ASP A 85 5.55 -20.16 6.26
CA ASP A 85 5.47 -18.87 5.56
C ASP A 85 6.61 -17.91 5.97
N PRO A 86 7.50 -17.50 5.05
CA PRO A 86 8.65 -16.66 5.40
C PRO A 86 8.28 -15.20 5.73
N TRP A 87 7.15 -14.71 5.22
CA TRP A 87 6.67 -13.36 5.54
C TRP A 87 6.20 -13.31 6.99
N ALA A 88 5.42 -14.30 7.43
CA ALA A 88 4.99 -14.43 8.80
C ALA A 88 6.17 -14.63 9.78
N MET A 89 7.16 -15.45 9.41
CA MET A 89 8.39 -15.59 10.18
C MET A 89 9.06 -14.25 10.42
N TYR A 90 9.12 -13.40 9.40
CA TYR A 90 9.74 -12.08 9.53
C TYR A 90 8.94 -11.11 10.40
N MET A 91 7.61 -11.22 10.45
CA MET A 91 6.79 -10.43 11.37
C MET A 91 7.16 -10.69 12.84
N LEU A 92 7.63 -11.89 13.15
CA LEU A 92 8.01 -12.33 14.49
C LEU A 92 9.52 -12.13 14.80
N VAL A 93 10.27 -11.48 13.94
CA VAL A 93 11.67 -11.10 14.25
C VAL A 93 11.65 -9.86 15.14
N PRO A 94 12.29 -9.88 16.32
CA PRO A 94 12.43 -8.68 17.16
C PRO A 94 13.13 -7.54 16.42
N ARG A 95 12.48 -6.37 16.35
CA ARG A 95 13.00 -5.18 15.68
C ARG A 95 12.54 -3.93 16.42
N ASP A 96 13.28 -2.83 16.29
CA ASP A 96 12.85 -1.56 16.84
C ASP A 96 11.54 -1.11 16.20
N GLY A 97 10.59 -0.70 17.03
CA GLY A 97 9.27 -0.23 16.58
C GLY A 97 8.26 -1.32 16.21
N ASN A 98 8.65 -2.61 16.18
CA ASN A 98 7.67 -3.66 15.88
C ASN A 98 6.85 -4.10 17.12
N PRO A 99 5.71 -4.77 16.91
CA PRO A 99 4.79 -5.18 17.98
C PRO A 99 5.37 -6.13 19.04
N CYS A 100 6.48 -6.80 18.80
CA CYS A 100 7.10 -7.74 19.73
C CYS A 100 7.26 -7.18 21.15
N ARG A 101 7.69 -5.91 21.27
CA ARG A 101 8.00 -5.32 22.57
C ARG A 101 6.78 -4.84 23.34
N TYR A 102 5.73 -4.35 22.65
CA TYR A 102 4.60 -3.69 23.30
C TYR A 102 3.28 -4.46 23.23
N LEU A 103 3.16 -5.45 22.35
CA LEU A 103 1.99 -6.34 22.28
C LEU A 103 2.25 -7.75 22.83
N GLY A 104 3.51 -8.07 23.20
CA GLY A 104 3.85 -9.38 23.74
C GLY A 104 3.74 -10.51 22.71
N TRP A 105 3.95 -10.22 21.42
CA TRP A 105 3.96 -11.24 20.37
C TRP A 105 5.04 -12.30 20.64
N PRO A 106 4.88 -13.55 20.19
CA PRO A 106 5.82 -14.65 20.38
C PRO A 106 7.02 -14.53 19.46
N CYS A 107 7.79 -13.45 19.61
CA CYS A 107 8.93 -13.14 18.78
C CYS A 107 10.21 -13.85 19.20
N ASP A 108 11.02 -14.28 18.20
CA ASP A 108 12.30 -14.93 18.38
C ASP A 108 13.26 -14.51 17.23
N GLU A 109 14.51 -14.23 17.55
CA GLU A 109 15.58 -13.95 16.56
C GLU A 109 15.82 -15.10 15.59
N ALA A 110 15.57 -16.35 16.00
CA ALA A 110 15.70 -17.52 15.14
C ALA A 110 14.79 -17.47 13.90
N TRP A 111 13.68 -16.73 13.96
CA TRP A 111 12.80 -16.55 12.81
C TRP A 111 13.46 -15.84 11.64
N LYS A 112 14.44 -14.96 11.91
CA LYS A 112 15.17 -14.25 10.84
C LYS A 112 15.87 -15.20 9.88
N THR A 113 16.60 -16.17 10.41
CA THR A 113 17.33 -17.17 9.60
C THR A 113 16.36 -18.04 8.80
N LYS A 114 15.25 -18.45 9.43
CA LYS A 114 14.22 -19.26 8.74
C LYS A 114 13.51 -18.47 7.64
N ALA A 115 13.18 -17.19 7.89
CA ALA A 115 12.57 -16.32 6.88
C ALA A 115 13.49 -16.14 5.67
N LEU A 116 14.79 -15.88 5.91
CA LEU A 116 15.78 -15.75 4.83
C LEU A 116 15.87 -17.04 4.01
N ALA A 117 15.97 -18.19 4.63
CA ALA A 117 16.01 -19.48 3.91
C ALA A 117 14.73 -19.72 3.10
N GLY A 118 13.56 -19.38 3.65
CA GLY A 118 12.29 -19.48 2.93
C GLY A 118 12.22 -18.56 1.71
N TRP A 119 12.68 -17.30 1.86
CA TRP A 119 12.75 -16.38 0.71
C TRP A 119 13.82 -16.79 -0.31
N GLU A 120 14.95 -17.35 0.10
CA GLU A 120 15.95 -17.86 -0.83
C GLU A 120 15.36 -18.98 -1.71
N ALA A 121 14.62 -19.93 -1.11
CA ALA A 121 13.94 -20.97 -1.86
C ALA A 121 12.88 -20.43 -2.84
N LEU A 122 12.13 -19.38 -2.45
CA LEU A 122 11.17 -18.70 -3.33
C LEU A 122 11.89 -17.91 -4.43
N ALA A 123 13.00 -17.26 -4.12
CA ALA A 123 13.80 -16.49 -5.08
C ALA A 123 14.44 -17.39 -6.15
N GLU A 124 14.88 -18.61 -5.79
CA GLU A 124 15.33 -19.62 -6.74
C GLU A 124 14.24 -20.06 -7.73
N GLN A 125 12.97 -19.97 -7.31
CA GLN A 125 11.81 -20.19 -8.17
C GLN A 125 11.42 -18.97 -8.99
N GLY A 126 12.20 -17.87 -8.90
CA GLY A 126 11.96 -16.64 -9.65
C GLY A 126 11.00 -15.65 -8.99
N ASN A 127 10.64 -15.83 -7.70
CA ASN A 127 9.76 -14.92 -6.98
C ASN A 127 10.46 -13.58 -6.70
N ALA A 128 10.07 -12.51 -7.39
CA ALA A 128 10.69 -11.19 -7.28
C ALA A 128 10.43 -10.52 -5.93
N LYS A 129 9.31 -10.79 -5.27
CA LYS A 129 9.01 -10.26 -3.94
C LYS A 129 9.97 -10.84 -2.89
N ALA A 130 10.24 -12.14 -2.97
CA ALA A 130 11.23 -12.81 -2.11
C ALA A 130 12.65 -12.26 -2.37
N GLN A 131 13.04 -12.09 -3.64
CA GLN A 131 14.33 -11.44 -3.99
C GLN A 131 14.44 -10.03 -3.38
N PHE A 132 13.36 -9.24 -3.46
CA PHE A 132 13.30 -7.93 -2.82
C PHE A 132 13.44 -8.04 -1.29
N ALA A 133 12.72 -8.95 -0.63
CA ALA A 133 12.76 -9.14 0.81
C ALA A 133 14.17 -9.50 1.30
N ILE A 134 14.87 -10.40 0.62
CA ILE A 134 16.26 -10.76 0.92
C ILE A 134 17.14 -9.51 0.91
N THR A 135 17.05 -8.66 -0.12
CA THR A 135 17.88 -7.45 -0.20
C THR A 135 17.56 -6.41 0.86
N LYS A 136 16.36 -6.42 1.43
CA LYS A 136 15.97 -5.54 2.53
C LYS A 136 16.52 -6.03 3.88
N VAL A 137 16.49 -7.33 4.11
CA VAL A 137 16.74 -7.94 5.41
C VAL A 137 18.19 -8.40 5.58
N SER A 138 18.84 -8.84 4.52
CA SER A 138 20.26 -9.19 4.49
C SER A 138 21.05 -8.15 3.69
N GLN A 139 22.31 -7.95 4.09
CA GLN A 139 23.26 -7.16 3.29
C GLN A 139 24.10 -8.12 2.45
N PRO A 140 23.72 -8.38 1.18
CA PRO A 140 24.47 -9.30 0.34
C PRO A 140 25.86 -8.72 0.03
N TRP A 141 26.85 -9.62 -0.14
CA TRP A 141 28.26 -9.25 -0.34
C TRP A 141 28.48 -8.28 -1.52
N TRP A 142 27.65 -8.34 -2.53
CA TRP A 142 27.76 -7.45 -3.70
C TRP A 142 27.39 -5.99 -3.40
N GLU A 143 26.72 -5.70 -2.29
CA GLU A 143 26.45 -4.32 -1.86
C GLU A 143 27.74 -3.54 -1.55
N TYR A 144 28.80 -4.23 -1.17
CA TYR A 144 30.10 -3.62 -0.88
C TYR A 144 30.95 -3.35 -2.13
N ILE A 145 30.52 -3.81 -3.32
CA ILE A 145 31.22 -3.58 -4.58
C ILE A 145 30.52 -2.42 -5.31
N PRO A 146 31.14 -1.18 -5.41
CA PRO A 146 30.47 0.00 -5.97
C PRO A 146 29.90 -0.33 -7.33
N PHE A 147 30.14 -0.14 -8.42
CA PHE A 147 29.47 -0.34 -9.70
C PHE A 147 28.61 -1.61 -9.82
N TYR A 148 29.06 -2.75 -9.29
CA TYR A 148 28.34 -4.02 -9.35
C TYR A 148 27.02 -3.96 -8.55
N ARG A 149 27.01 -3.29 -7.40
CA ARG A 149 25.76 -3.09 -6.61
C ARG A 149 24.71 -2.32 -7.40
N LEU A 150 25.10 -1.31 -8.19
CA LEU A 150 24.15 -0.52 -8.99
C LEU A 150 23.50 -1.40 -10.04
N PHE A 151 24.30 -2.20 -10.75
CA PHE A 151 23.82 -3.14 -11.77
C PHE A 151 22.86 -4.18 -11.14
N ARG A 152 23.25 -4.79 -10.01
CA ARG A 152 22.41 -5.80 -9.35
C ARG A 152 21.11 -5.22 -8.81
N TYR A 153 21.13 -4.02 -8.22
CA TYR A 153 19.89 -3.36 -7.81
C TYR A 153 18.98 -3.05 -8.99
N GLN A 154 19.53 -2.58 -10.09
CA GLN A 154 18.74 -2.32 -11.28
C GLN A 154 18.06 -3.61 -11.77
N GLU A 155 18.80 -4.69 -11.90
CA GLU A 155 18.28 -5.99 -12.33
C GLU A 155 17.16 -6.49 -11.40
N LEU A 156 17.37 -6.46 -10.09
CA LEU A 156 16.37 -6.88 -9.09
C LEU A 156 15.11 -6.02 -9.12
N LEU A 157 15.28 -4.72 -9.32
CA LEU A 157 14.15 -3.79 -9.38
C LEU A 157 13.38 -3.93 -10.69
N GLU A 158 14.06 -4.20 -11.79
CA GLU A 158 13.41 -4.49 -13.07
C GLU A 158 12.61 -5.79 -12.99
N ALA A 159 13.20 -6.85 -12.44
CA ALA A 159 12.48 -8.11 -12.19
C ALA A 159 11.26 -7.90 -11.27
N GLY A 160 11.43 -7.09 -10.20
CA GLY A 160 10.34 -6.72 -9.31
C GLY A 160 9.22 -5.95 -10.02
N MET A 161 9.56 -5.02 -10.91
CA MET A 161 8.57 -4.29 -11.71
C MET A 161 7.83 -5.21 -12.69
N GLU A 162 8.51 -6.20 -13.29
CA GLU A 162 7.86 -7.17 -14.18
C GLU A 162 6.82 -8.03 -13.44
N GLN A 163 7.02 -8.31 -12.15
CA GLN A 163 6.12 -9.11 -11.32
C GLN A 163 5.24 -8.26 -10.37
N ASN A 164 5.13 -6.94 -10.59
CA ASN A 164 4.33 -6.03 -9.76
C ASN A 164 4.68 -6.08 -8.26
N THR A 165 5.98 -6.17 -7.94
CA THR A 165 6.48 -6.05 -6.57
C THR A 165 6.50 -4.59 -6.17
N TYR A 166 5.52 -4.15 -5.38
CA TYR A 166 5.32 -2.72 -5.08
C TYR A 166 6.48 -2.11 -4.28
N GLY A 167 7.09 -2.86 -3.37
CA GLY A 167 8.27 -2.42 -2.63
C GLY A 167 9.48 -2.11 -3.51
N ALA A 168 9.63 -2.78 -4.67
CA ALA A 168 10.70 -2.52 -5.61
C ALA A 168 10.63 -1.09 -6.18
N TYR A 169 9.43 -0.57 -6.48
CA TYR A 169 9.24 0.80 -6.95
C TYR A 169 9.74 1.84 -5.94
N TYR A 170 9.40 1.69 -4.65
CA TYR A 170 9.84 2.60 -3.59
C TYR A 170 11.34 2.56 -3.38
N ARG A 171 11.92 1.37 -3.36
CA ARG A 171 13.36 1.21 -3.12
C ARG A 171 14.18 1.80 -4.26
N TYR A 172 13.74 1.63 -5.49
CA TYR A 172 14.36 2.25 -6.64
C TYR A 172 14.39 3.77 -6.50
N MET A 173 13.27 4.37 -6.15
CA MET A 173 13.17 5.82 -5.94
C MET A 173 14.17 6.32 -4.88
N ARG A 174 14.35 5.59 -3.80
CA ARG A 174 15.31 5.95 -2.73
C ARG A 174 16.76 5.81 -3.15
N LYS A 175 17.11 4.75 -3.90
CA LYS A 175 18.51 4.46 -4.29
C LYS A 175 19.00 5.36 -5.42
N PHE A 176 18.14 5.68 -6.37
CA PHE A 176 18.52 6.37 -7.61
C PHE A 176 17.91 7.77 -7.77
N GLY A 177 16.95 8.14 -6.93
CA GLY A 177 16.20 9.40 -7.02
C GLY A 177 16.95 10.67 -6.58
N GLY A 178 18.16 10.54 -6.01
CA GLY A 178 18.82 11.66 -5.33
C GLY A 178 19.72 12.56 -6.20
N ARG A 179 20.06 12.19 -7.44
CA ARG A 179 21.05 12.92 -8.25
C ARG A 179 20.69 13.11 -9.73
N HIS A 180 19.71 12.41 -10.27
CA HIS A 180 19.34 12.50 -11.70
C HIS A 180 17.82 12.37 -11.83
N ASN A 181 17.14 13.52 -11.90
CA ASN A 181 15.68 13.59 -12.06
C ASN A 181 15.19 12.80 -13.28
N GLU A 182 15.96 12.76 -14.36
CA GLU A 182 15.61 12.04 -15.60
C GLU A 182 15.47 10.53 -15.38
N TYR A 183 16.42 9.90 -14.68
CA TYR A 183 16.32 8.45 -14.38
C TYR A 183 15.11 8.16 -13.47
N LYS A 184 14.90 9.00 -12.45
CA LYS A 184 13.77 8.90 -11.55
C LYS A 184 12.45 8.96 -12.32
N LEU A 185 12.28 9.97 -13.17
CA LEU A 185 11.06 10.18 -13.93
C LEU A 185 10.81 9.03 -14.92
N ASN A 186 11.85 8.51 -15.61
CA ASN A 186 11.73 7.35 -16.49
C ASN A 186 11.18 6.11 -15.76
N TYR A 187 11.66 5.84 -14.54
CA TYR A 187 11.15 4.73 -13.72
C TYR A 187 9.72 4.94 -13.27
N MET A 188 9.36 6.17 -12.86
CA MET A 188 7.99 6.49 -12.53
C MET A 188 7.06 6.28 -13.72
N HIS A 189 7.48 6.68 -14.92
CA HIS A 189 6.73 6.43 -16.16
C HIS A 189 6.59 4.93 -16.49
N ARG A 190 7.63 4.12 -16.24
CA ARG A 190 7.56 2.66 -16.45
C ARG A 190 6.57 2.02 -15.47
N ALA A 191 6.62 2.40 -14.19
CA ALA A 191 5.66 1.97 -13.18
C ALA A 191 4.23 2.44 -13.48
N ALA A 192 4.09 3.68 -13.94
CA ALA A 192 2.80 4.25 -14.35
C ALA A 192 2.19 3.52 -15.56
N LYS A 193 3.00 3.08 -16.53
CA LYS A 193 2.56 2.24 -17.65
C LYS A 193 2.00 0.89 -17.18
N LYS A 194 2.49 0.36 -16.06
CA LYS A 194 1.98 -0.85 -15.41
C LYS A 194 0.78 -0.60 -14.49
N GLY A 195 0.30 0.64 -14.40
CA GLY A 195 -0.87 1.02 -13.60
C GLY A 195 -0.58 1.22 -12.11
N TYR A 196 0.70 1.33 -11.68
CA TYR A 196 1.05 1.53 -10.28
C TYR A 196 0.78 2.97 -9.84
N ALA A 197 -0.37 3.21 -9.24
CA ALA A 197 -0.89 4.52 -8.90
C ALA A 197 0.00 5.39 -8.01
N PRO A 198 0.70 4.86 -6.98
CA PRO A 198 1.64 5.68 -6.20
C PRO A 198 2.71 6.35 -7.04
N MET A 199 3.20 5.70 -8.12
CA MET A 199 4.17 6.31 -9.03
C MET A 199 3.52 7.27 -10.02
N ILE A 200 2.27 7.05 -10.41
CA ILE A 200 1.48 8.00 -11.20
C ILE A 200 1.32 9.31 -10.42
N SER A 201 0.93 9.24 -9.15
CA SER A 201 0.89 10.41 -8.25
C SER A 201 2.25 11.07 -8.11
N GLY A 202 3.30 10.27 -7.94
CA GLY A 202 4.67 10.76 -7.80
C GLY A 202 5.15 11.57 -9.01
N ILE A 203 4.72 11.25 -10.23
CA ILE A 203 5.02 12.05 -11.42
C ILE A 203 4.41 13.44 -11.26
N GLY A 204 3.17 13.56 -10.78
CA GLY A 204 2.52 14.85 -10.53
C GLY A 204 3.24 15.75 -9.52
N TYR A 205 4.10 15.19 -8.68
CA TYR A 205 4.94 15.95 -7.73
C TYR A 205 6.40 16.09 -8.19
N SER A 206 6.70 15.76 -9.44
CA SER A 206 8.06 15.88 -9.96
C SER A 206 8.38 17.34 -10.27
N GLU A 207 9.55 17.80 -9.81
CA GLU A 207 10.09 19.12 -10.14
C GLU A 207 10.64 19.20 -11.58
N ASP A 208 10.52 18.12 -12.38
CA ASP A 208 10.99 18.08 -13.75
C ASP A 208 10.15 19.01 -14.64
N SER A 209 10.83 19.83 -15.42
CA SER A 209 10.19 20.83 -16.30
C SER A 209 9.26 20.21 -17.35
N SER A 210 9.46 18.95 -17.72
CA SER A 210 8.60 18.23 -18.68
C SER A 210 7.22 17.89 -18.11
N VAL A 211 7.07 17.92 -16.78
CA VAL A 211 5.82 17.59 -16.06
C VAL A 211 5.11 18.84 -15.55
N LYS A 212 5.82 19.96 -15.52
CA LYS A 212 5.30 21.24 -15.00
C LYS A 212 4.03 21.68 -15.75
N GLY A 213 2.98 21.99 -14.96
CA GLY A 213 1.66 22.34 -15.47
C GLY A 213 0.77 21.13 -15.81
N GLN A 214 1.22 19.90 -15.54
CA GLN A 214 0.46 18.66 -15.72
C GLN A 214 0.13 17.97 -14.39
N GLU A 215 0.41 18.61 -13.25
CA GLU A 215 0.31 18.05 -11.90
C GLU A 215 -1.10 17.50 -11.64
N PHE A 216 -2.12 18.30 -11.97
CA PHE A 216 -3.52 17.87 -11.85
C PHE A 216 -3.81 16.61 -12.68
N ALA A 217 -3.38 16.58 -13.94
CA ALA A 217 -3.66 15.46 -14.86
C ALA A 217 -3.05 14.15 -14.34
N TRP A 218 -1.85 14.20 -13.76
CA TRP A 218 -1.21 13.03 -13.18
C TRP A 218 -1.88 12.56 -11.89
N LEU A 219 -2.25 13.50 -10.99
CA LEU A 219 -2.99 13.14 -9.78
C LEU A 219 -4.38 12.60 -10.10
N GLN A 220 -5.08 13.20 -11.06
CA GLN A 220 -6.37 12.71 -11.53
C GLN A 220 -6.24 11.30 -12.13
N LYS A 221 -5.25 11.07 -12.99
CA LYS A 221 -4.96 9.75 -13.55
C LYS A 221 -4.68 8.70 -12.48
N SER A 222 -4.00 9.08 -11.40
CA SER A 222 -3.80 8.19 -10.26
C SER A 222 -5.11 7.91 -9.53
N LEU A 223 -5.93 8.94 -9.31
CA LEU A 223 -7.25 8.81 -8.68
C LEU A 223 -8.18 7.88 -9.49
N ASP A 224 -8.14 7.97 -10.82
CA ASP A 224 -8.96 7.15 -11.73
C ASP A 224 -8.65 5.64 -11.61
N THR A 225 -7.50 5.27 -11.02
CA THR A 225 -7.20 3.87 -10.65
C THR A 225 -7.80 3.44 -9.31
N GLY A 226 -8.55 4.30 -8.65
CA GLY A 226 -9.11 4.05 -7.32
C GLY A 226 -8.15 4.30 -6.15
N PHE A 227 -6.99 4.93 -6.36
CA PHE A 227 -5.98 5.17 -5.32
C PHE A 227 -6.40 6.30 -4.37
N PRO A 228 -6.76 6.01 -3.09
CA PRO A 228 -7.33 7.01 -2.19
C PRO A 228 -6.37 8.17 -1.87
N THR A 229 -5.06 7.89 -1.80
CA THR A 229 -4.04 8.91 -1.51
C THR A 229 -3.98 9.99 -2.59
N ALA A 230 -4.35 9.68 -3.85
CA ALA A 230 -4.42 10.68 -4.90
C ALA A 230 -5.52 11.72 -4.63
N ALA A 231 -6.69 11.29 -4.12
CA ALA A 231 -7.75 12.21 -3.69
C ALA A 231 -7.30 13.08 -2.52
N LYS A 232 -6.59 12.50 -1.53
CA LYS A 232 -5.97 13.25 -0.42
C LYS A 232 -4.99 14.29 -0.92
N SER A 233 -4.18 13.94 -1.91
CA SER A 233 -3.22 14.85 -2.53
C SER A 233 -3.90 16.01 -3.24
N LEU A 234 -4.95 15.75 -4.02
CA LEU A 234 -5.76 16.78 -4.67
C LEU A 234 -6.45 17.71 -3.66
N CYS A 235 -7.01 17.13 -2.60
CA CYS A 235 -7.58 17.89 -1.50
C CYS A 235 -6.56 18.87 -0.89
N SER A 236 -5.38 18.38 -0.51
CA SER A 236 -4.32 19.20 0.07
C SER A 236 -3.81 20.26 -0.91
N ALA A 237 -3.63 19.92 -2.18
CA ALA A 237 -3.18 20.83 -3.21
C ALA A 237 -4.15 22.02 -3.40
N TYR A 238 -5.45 21.77 -3.45
CA TYR A 238 -6.45 22.85 -3.54
C TYR A 238 -6.65 23.61 -2.25
N GLN A 239 -6.45 22.99 -1.09
CA GLN A 239 -6.58 23.69 0.19
C GLN A 239 -5.46 24.69 0.44
N TRP A 240 -4.22 24.32 0.14
CA TRP A 240 -3.05 25.11 0.47
C TRP A 240 -2.46 25.87 -0.71
N GLY A 241 -2.87 25.54 -1.91
CA GLY A 241 -2.25 26.01 -3.13
C GLY A 241 -0.92 25.30 -3.42
N GLY A 242 -0.31 25.67 -4.53
CA GLY A 242 1.00 25.14 -4.95
C GLY A 242 1.22 25.31 -6.44
N GLU A 243 2.32 24.80 -6.98
CA GLU A 243 2.53 24.80 -8.43
C GLU A 243 1.38 24.05 -9.12
N GLY A 244 0.74 24.71 -10.09
CA GLY A 244 -0.39 24.16 -10.84
C GLY A 244 -1.74 24.13 -10.11
N PHE A 245 -1.80 24.52 -8.83
CA PHE A 245 -3.04 24.50 -8.04
C PHE A 245 -3.33 25.87 -7.41
N PRO A 246 -4.37 26.59 -7.87
CA PRO A 246 -4.89 27.74 -7.11
C PRO A 246 -5.58 27.24 -5.83
N ILE A 247 -5.61 28.05 -4.78
CA ILE A 247 -6.43 27.76 -3.60
C ILE A 247 -7.90 27.74 -4.03
N ASP A 248 -8.57 26.63 -3.76
CA ASP A 248 -9.98 26.40 -4.09
C ASP A 248 -10.60 25.48 -3.03
N ILE A 249 -11.27 26.10 -2.05
CA ILE A 249 -11.81 25.37 -0.90
C ILE A 249 -12.98 24.45 -1.29
N GLU A 250 -13.76 24.80 -2.32
CA GLU A 250 -14.82 23.91 -2.82
C GLU A 250 -14.23 22.61 -3.42
N LYS A 251 -13.18 22.73 -4.24
CA LYS A 251 -12.50 21.55 -4.78
C LYS A 251 -11.76 20.78 -3.69
N ALA A 252 -11.13 21.46 -2.73
CA ALA A 252 -10.53 20.79 -1.58
C ALA A 252 -11.57 19.95 -0.83
N PHE A 253 -12.75 20.54 -0.56
CA PHE A 253 -13.85 19.83 0.09
C PHE A 253 -14.36 18.65 -0.76
N TYR A 254 -14.56 18.84 -2.06
CA TYR A 254 -14.95 17.78 -2.97
C TYR A 254 -13.99 16.60 -2.90
N TYR A 255 -12.68 16.80 -3.05
CA TYR A 255 -11.70 15.73 -2.99
C TYR A 255 -11.49 15.15 -1.59
N SER A 256 -11.78 15.91 -0.51
CA SER A 256 -11.80 15.34 0.84
C SER A 256 -12.89 14.29 1.00
N VAL A 257 -14.08 14.53 0.44
CA VAL A 257 -15.19 13.57 0.44
C VAL A 257 -14.87 12.36 -0.44
N VAL A 258 -14.25 12.56 -1.61
CA VAL A 258 -13.79 11.45 -2.45
C VAL A 258 -12.80 10.57 -1.68
N ASN A 259 -11.83 11.19 -0.99
CA ASN A 259 -10.87 10.47 -0.16
C ASN A 259 -11.55 9.72 1.00
N GLU A 260 -12.49 10.34 1.71
CA GLU A 260 -13.28 9.75 2.79
C GLU A 260 -13.97 8.45 2.32
N VAL A 261 -14.65 8.50 1.17
CA VAL A 261 -15.38 7.35 0.60
C VAL A 261 -14.43 6.24 0.17
N LEU A 262 -13.36 6.56 -0.59
CA LEU A 262 -12.41 5.56 -1.10
C LEU A 262 -11.58 4.93 0.02
N ASN A 263 -11.25 5.69 1.05
CA ASN A 263 -10.40 5.26 2.16
C ASN A 263 -11.21 4.75 3.38
N LYS A 264 -12.55 4.77 3.28
CA LYS A 264 -13.48 4.33 4.33
C LYS A 264 -13.21 5.02 5.67
N GLY A 265 -13.01 6.33 5.64
CA GLY A 265 -12.77 7.16 6.82
C GLY A 265 -11.39 7.02 7.48
N ARG A 266 -10.44 6.33 6.83
CA ARG A 266 -9.04 6.27 7.28
C ARG A 266 -8.25 7.40 6.63
N ASP A 267 -7.17 7.86 7.20
CA ASP A 267 -6.23 8.83 6.62
C ASP A 267 -6.90 9.97 5.82
N GLU A 268 -7.83 10.69 6.44
CA GLU A 268 -8.66 11.73 5.83
C GLU A 268 -7.86 13.00 5.55
N CYS A 269 -8.22 13.69 4.47
CA CYS A 269 -7.87 15.09 4.27
C CYS A 269 -8.91 15.98 4.97
N LYS A 270 -8.50 16.66 6.04
CA LYS A 270 -9.38 17.59 6.75
C LYS A 270 -9.36 18.96 6.09
N VAL A 271 -10.52 19.43 5.65
CA VAL A 271 -10.67 20.75 5.02
C VAL A 271 -11.22 21.77 6.00
N PHE A 272 -10.59 22.96 6.04
CA PHE A 272 -11.08 24.08 6.82
C PHE A 272 -12.16 24.82 6.02
N THR A 273 -13.42 24.56 6.34
CA THR A 273 -14.59 25.19 5.69
C THR A 273 -14.99 26.49 6.36
N GLN A 274 -14.30 26.88 7.42
CA GLN A 274 -14.50 28.12 8.18
C GLN A 274 -13.17 28.79 8.45
N GLU A 275 -13.16 30.11 8.47
CA GLU A 275 -12.02 30.92 8.92
C GLU A 275 -12.41 31.87 10.05
N SER A 276 -11.46 32.26 10.90
CA SER A 276 -11.66 33.28 11.91
C SER A 276 -11.75 34.66 11.27
N VAL A 277 -12.73 35.44 11.66
CA VAL A 277 -12.83 36.86 11.24
C VAL A 277 -11.71 37.62 11.92
N THR A 278 -10.98 38.43 11.14
CA THR A 278 -9.95 39.34 11.66
C THR A 278 -10.37 40.80 11.43
N ASP A 279 -9.92 41.69 12.32
CA ASP A 279 -10.08 43.14 12.16
C ASP A 279 -9.06 43.72 11.14
N GLU A 280 -9.04 45.04 11.00
CA GLU A 280 -8.15 45.79 10.10
C GLU A 280 -6.64 45.61 10.44
N TYR A 281 -6.34 45.19 11.67
CA TYR A 281 -4.98 44.95 12.16
C TYR A 281 -4.59 43.46 12.08
N GLY A 282 -5.48 42.59 11.58
CA GLY A 282 -5.24 41.14 11.50
C GLY A 282 -5.47 40.39 12.81
N LEU A 283 -6.09 41.03 13.84
CA LEU A 283 -6.40 40.39 15.10
C LEU A 283 -7.74 39.64 15.01
N ILE A 284 -7.82 38.50 15.66
CA ILE A 284 -9.04 37.66 15.67
C ILE A 284 -10.13 38.42 16.46
N VAL A 285 -11.28 38.63 15.82
CA VAL A 285 -12.47 39.20 16.44
C VAL A 285 -13.16 38.12 17.27
N SER A 286 -13.49 38.49 18.53
CA SER A 286 -14.20 37.60 19.45
C SER A 286 -15.59 38.14 19.77
N ASP A 287 -16.51 37.22 20.10
CA ASP A 287 -17.84 37.56 20.61
C ASP A 287 -17.78 38.04 22.07
N SER A 288 -18.94 38.36 22.66
CA SER A 288 -19.08 38.81 24.05
C SER A 288 -18.64 37.76 25.09
N GLU A 289 -18.49 36.52 24.69
CA GLU A 289 -18.03 35.39 25.54
C GLU A 289 -16.55 35.04 25.28
N GLY A 290 -15.85 35.83 24.47
CA GLY A 290 -14.44 35.64 24.13
C GLY A 290 -14.19 34.53 23.09
N ARG A 291 -15.22 34.02 22.41
CA ARG A 291 -15.08 33.02 21.34
C ARG A 291 -14.79 33.67 20.01
N SER A 292 -13.85 33.14 19.25
CA SER A 292 -13.54 33.59 17.90
C SER A 292 -14.79 33.58 17.00
N ILE A 293 -15.11 34.70 16.39
CA ILE A 293 -16.14 34.79 15.35
C ILE A 293 -15.58 34.09 14.10
N LYS A 294 -16.39 33.21 13.53
CA LYS A 294 -16.02 32.45 12.31
C LYS A 294 -16.99 32.81 11.18
N ARG A 295 -16.46 32.84 9.97
CA ARG A 295 -17.28 32.90 8.76
C ARG A 295 -17.11 31.61 7.95
N ASP A 296 -18.19 31.17 7.32
CA ASP A 296 -18.14 30.02 6.41
C ASP A 296 -17.46 30.44 5.10
N LEU A 297 -16.48 29.62 4.68
CA LEU A 297 -15.84 29.72 3.36
C LEU A 297 -16.70 29.02 2.29
N ILE A 298 -17.50 28.03 2.70
CA ILE A 298 -18.45 27.33 1.87
C ILE A 298 -19.75 27.22 2.67
N SER A 299 -20.89 27.65 2.09
CA SER A 299 -22.19 27.52 2.78
C SER A 299 -22.54 26.05 3.03
N LYS A 300 -23.39 25.80 4.04
CA LYS A 300 -23.80 24.42 4.39
C LYS A 300 -24.55 23.75 3.25
N GLU A 301 -25.35 24.50 2.51
CA GLU A 301 -26.09 24.03 1.35
C GLU A 301 -25.11 23.61 0.25
N ARG A 302 -24.10 24.42 -0.03
CA ARG A 302 -23.08 24.12 -1.04
C ARG A 302 -22.21 22.91 -0.62
N GLN A 303 -21.90 22.74 0.66
CA GLN A 303 -21.21 21.56 1.18
C GLN A 303 -22.04 20.28 0.94
N GLN A 304 -23.36 20.33 1.11
CA GLN A 304 -24.25 19.20 0.85
C GLN A 304 -24.29 18.81 -0.64
N GLU A 305 -24.34 19.81 -1.53
CA GLU A 305 -24.28 19.58 -2.99
C GLU A 305 -22.96 18.93 -3.39
N LEU A 306 -21.84 19.53 -2.97
CA LEU A 306 -20.49 19.01 -3.26
C LEU A 306 -20.28 17.60 -2.70
N ARG A 307 -20.80 17.31 -1.51
CA ARG A 307 -20.75 15.96 -0.93
C ARG A 307 -21.48 14.95 -1.80
N LYS A 308 -22.69 15.29 -2.24
CA LYS A 308 -23.48 14.42 -3.12
C LYS A 308 -22.78 14.14 -4.46
N GLU A 309 -22.20 15.18 -5.07
CA GLU A 309 -21.43 15.05 -6.30
C GLU A 309 -20.19 14.17 -6.11
N ALA A 310 -19.42 14.41 -5.04
CA ALA A 310 -18.19 13.69 -4.72
C ALA A 310 -18.45 12.21 -4.39
N GLU A 311 -19.52 11.92 -3.62
CA GLU A 311 -19.94 10.54 -3.32
C GLU A 311 -20.39 9.80 -4.58
N ALA A 312 -21.09 10.47 -5.47
CA ALA A 312 -21.52 9.88 -6.75
C ALA A 312 -20.31 9.53 -7.62
N TYR A 313 -19.33 10.43 -7.72
CA TYR A 313 -18.10 10.16 -8.44
C TYR A 313 -17.27 9.03 -7.77
N ALA A 314 -17.06 9.09 -6.46
CA ALA A 314 -16.29 8.07 -5.75
C ALA A 314 -16.86 6.65 -5.91
N LYS A 315 -18.20 6.51 -6.01
CA LYS A 315 -18.88 5.22 -6.27
C LYS A 315 -18.61 4.65 -7.66
N THR A 316 -18.12 5.45 -8.61
CA THR A 316 -17.70 4.94 -9.94
C THR A 316 -16.32 4.31 -9.91
N LEU A 317 -15.55 4.51 -8.84
CA LEU A 317 -14.19 4.02 -8.70
C LEU A 317 -14.17 2.75 -7.82
N THR A 318 -13.31 1.81 -8.17
CA THR A 318 -12.99 0.68 -7.29
C THR A 318 -11.76 1.06 -6.46
N PRO A 319 -11.87 1.16 -5.12
CA PRO A 319 -10.72 1.50 -4.29
C PRO A 319 -9.57 0.52 -4.49
N ASN A 320 -8.33 1.00 -4.51
CA ASN A 320 -7.14 0.17 -4.55
C ASN A 320 -6.00 0.83 -3.76
N LEU A 321 -5.56 0.16 -2.68
CA LEU A 321 -4.48 0.63 -1.81
C LEU A 321 -3.09 0.38 -2.41
N PHE A 322 -2.98 -0.49 -3.40
CA PHE A 322 -1.71 -0.90 -4.02
C PHE A 322 -0.69 -1.45 -3.02
N LEU A 323 -1.18 -2.31 -2.11
CA LEU A 323 -0.37 -2.98 -1.10
C LEU A 323 -0.10 -4.43 -1.49
N ASP A 324 1.10 -4.87 -1.19
CA ASP A 324 1.53 -6.26 -1.20
C ASP A 324 2.38 -6.54 0.06
N GLU A 325 2.86 -7.76 0.25
CA GLU A 325 3.65 -8.14 1.42
C GLU A 325 4.95 -7.33 1.56
N THR A 326 5.41 -6.68 0.49
CA THR A 326 6.62 -5.84 0.49
C THR A 326 6.37 -4.38 0.91
N THR A 327 5.10 -3.97 0.99
CA THR A 327 4.67 -2.58 1.26
C THR A 327 3.72 -2.43 2.43
N ILE A 328 3.24 -3.54 3.03
CA ILE A 328 2.44 -3.45 4.27
C ILE A 328 3.25 -2.79 5.39
N GLU A 329 2.56 -2.08 6.29
CA GLU A 329 3.17 -1.32 7.38
C GLU A 329 4.13 -2.16 8.21
N LEU A 330 3.71 -3.35 8.63
CA LEU A 330 4.50 -4.27 9.43
C LEU A 330 5.82 -4.73 8.79
N PHE A 331 5.91 -4.72 7.46
CA PHE A 331 7.13 -5.08 6.75
C PHE A 331 8.05 -3.87 6.53
N VAL A 332 7.48 -2.67 6.41
CA VAL A 332 8.23 -1.44 6.11
C VAL A 332 8.98 -0.92 7.33
N TYR A 333 8.41 -1.04 8.51
CA TYR A 333 8.99 -0.68 9.82
C TYR A 333 9.63 -1.90 10.48
#